data_d683ec41ffcc6b8ad45d8b8432f26b11
#
_entry.id   d683ec41ffcc6b8ad45d8b8432f26b11
#
_cell.length_a   1.000
_cell.length_b   1.000
_cell.length_c   1.000
_cell.angle_alpha   90.00
_cell.angle_beta   90.00
_cell.angle_gamma   90.00
#
_symmetry.space_group_name_H-M   'P 1'
#
loop_
_entity.id
_entity.type
_entity.pdbx_description
1 polymer ?
#
loop_
_entity_poly.entity_id
_entity_poly.type
_entity_poly.pdbx_seq_one_letter_code
_entity_poly.pdbx_strand_id
1 'polypeptide(L)'
;SMYLDNYLSRLNNESLETSVTEVSKQIFDNVKKFYNFKESATGLLFGNVQSGKTAQMLGAIARFADVGYKIFLLLTSDNVDLQRQTYLRTQSSLLDFNVLSEKDDIKFLQEGLRKPTVIVLKKNGRILKKWREILLSCQFCKGQFLMIFDDEGDNASLNTLVNKNRHSTINKNLDAIKDSASSCVYFEVTATPQSLILQSEVSGWHPNFVNYFKPGKGYLGGDFFYADPKPFCIKYTKENELDDVTAEDDNYCPEGLQESILYFLIECAHKKLKGETNCNFMIHPSIKTEIHSKFAI
;
A
#
# COMPACT_ATOMS: atom_id res chain seq x y z
N SER A 1 22.26 5.19 -13.91
CA SER A 1 20.88 5.46 -13.50
C SER A 1 20.91 6.44 -12.33
N MET A 2 20.43 7.65 -12.54
CA MET A 2 20.57 8.73 -11.54
C MET A 2 19.51 8.60 -10.42
N TYR A 3 18.24 8.40 -10.79
CA TYR A 3 17.13 8.41 -9.82
C TYR A 3 17.14 7.15 -8.95
N LEU A 4 17.38 5.98 -9.54
CA LEU A 4 17.43 4.74 -8.81
C LEU A 4 18.60 4.70 -7.83
N ASP A 5 19.79 5.09 -8.27
CA ASP A 5 20.99 5.07 -7.43
C ASP A 5 20.84 6.03 -6.25
N ASN A 6 20.28 7.22 -6.50
CA ASN A 6 19.95 8.18 -5.45
C ASN A 6 18.90 7.65 -4.46
N TYR A 7 17.92 6.89 -4.93
CA TYR A 7 16.94 6.26 -4.07
C TYR A 7 17.56 5.15 -3.21
N LEU A 8 18.32 4.23 -3.84
CA LEU A 8 18.94 3.10 -3.15
C LEU A 8 19.90 3.57 -2.05
N SER A 9 20.72 4.58 -2.32
CA SER A 9 21.68 5.14 -1.34
C SER A 9 21.04 5.67 -0.05
N ARG A 10 19.72 5.90 -0.05
CA ARG A 10 18.95 6.41 1.11
C ARG A 10 18.25 5.32 1.91
N LEU A 11 18.24 4.08 1.43
CA LEU A 11 17.55 2.98 2.11
C LEU A 11 18.24 2.56 3.41
N ASN A 12 19.56 2.79 3.54
CA ASN A 12 20.38 2.45 4.70
C ASN A 12 20.20 0.98 5.17
N ASN A 13 19.90 0.07 4.23
CA ASN A 13 19.67 -1.35 4.49
C ASN A 13 20.04 -2.15 3.26
N GLU A 14 21.20 -2.80 3.30
CA GLU A 14 21.77 -3.56 2.19
C GLU A 14 20.83 -4.66 1.64
N SER A 15 20.14 -5.37 2.52
CA SER A 15 19.19 -6.41 2.12
C SER A 15 18.00 -5.81 1.34
N LEU A 16 17.51 -4.63 1.79
CA LEU A 16 16.43 -3.93 1.10
C LEU A 16 16.90 -3.33 -0.22
N GLU A 17 18.12 -2.77 -0.28
CA GLU A 17 18.72 -2.26 -1.51
C GLU A 17 18.83 -3.35 -2.58
N THR A 18 19.33 -4.52 -2.19
CA THR A 18 19.43 -5.69 -3.07
C THR A 18 18.05 -6.11 -3.58
N SER A 19 17.09 -6.26 -2.68
CA SER A 19 15.71 -6.63 -3.03
C SER A 19 15.07 -5.62 -3.99
N VAL A 20 15.18 -4.33 -3.69
CA VAL A 20 14.62 -3.26 -4.55
C VAL A 20 15.28 -3.24 -5.92
N THR A 21 16.59 -3.45 -5.98
CA THR A 21 17.34 -3.51 -7.24
C THR A 21 16.84 -4.65 -8.12
N GLU A 22 16.70 -5.84 -7.56
CA GLU A 22 16.22 -7.03 -8.28
C GLU A 22 14.77 -6.91 -8.71
N VAL A 23 13.89 -6.53 -7.79
CA VAL A 23 12.45 -6.42 -8.06
C VAL A 23 12.14 -5.32 -9.06
N SER A 24 12.76 -4.14 -8.92
CA SER A 24 12.55 -3.05 -9.88
C SER A 24 13.06 -3.42 -11.29
N LYS A 25 14.13 -4.24 -11.37
CA LYS A 25 14.62 -4.79 -12.64
C LYS A 25 13.61 -5.78 -13.22
N GLN A 26 13.08 -6.71 -12.43
CA GLN A 26 12.06 -7.67 -12.89
C GLN A 26 10.81 -6.94 -13.39
N ILE A 27 10.33 -5.93 -12.66
CA ILE A 27 9.19 -5.09 -13.08
C ILE A 27 9.51 -4.43 -14.43
N PHE A 28 10.67 -3.84 -14.56
CA PHE A 28 11.09 -3.18 -15.80
C PHE A 28 11.17 -4.15 -16.99
N ASP A 29 11.75 -5.32 -16.80
CA ASP A 29 11.87 -6.35 -17.85
C ASP A 29 10.48 -6.88 -18.26
N ASN A 30 9.57 -7.08 -17.31
CA ASN A 30 8.20 -7.49 -17.57
C ASN A 30 7.41 -6.40 -18.33
N VAL A 31 7.52 -5.14 -17.90
CA VAL A 31 6.89 -4.04 -18.64
C VAL A 31 7.41 -3.98 -20.07
N LYS A 32 8.73 -4.07 -20.29
CA LYS A 32 9.30 -4.10 -21.66
C LYS A 32 8.77 -5.26 -22.51
N LYS A 33 8.50 -6.39 -21.90
CA LYS A 33 8.02 -7.60 -22.60
C LYS A 33 6.54 -7.51 -22.95
N PHE A 34 5.71 -6.99 -22.06
CA PHE A 34 4.25 -7.05 -22.17
C PHE A 34 3.58 -5.73 -22.56
N TYR A 35 4.30 -4.61 -22.49
CA TYR A 35 3.78 -3.29 -22.79
C TYR A 35 4.27 -2.80 -24.13
N ASN A 36 3.34 -2.55 -25.04
CA ASN A 36 3.63 -2.15 -26.41
C ASN A 36 3.56 -0.64 -26.68
N PHE A 37 3.37 0.19 -25.63
CA PHE A 37 3.21 1.65 -25.67
C PHE A 37 1.98 2.17 -26.47
N LYS A 38 1.09 1.29 -26.90
CA LYS A 38 -0.15 1.63 -27.63
C LYS A 38 -1.39 1.33 -26.79
N GLU A 39 -1.34 0.22 -26.06
CA GLU A 39 -2.44 -0.25 -25.22
C GLU A 39 -1.98 -0.24 -23.77
N SER A 40 -2.92 -0.06 -22.85
CA SER A 40 -2.62 -0.15 -21.42
C SER A 40 -2.28 -1.59 -21.02
N ALA A 41 -1.30 -1.76 -20.13
CA ALA A 41 -0.94 -3.04 -19.55
C ALA A 41 -1.22 -3.03 -18.03
N THR A 42 -1.62 -4.18 -17.51
CA THR A 42 -1.86 -4.37 -16.07
C THR A 42 -0.85 -5.36 -15.51
N GLY A 43 -0.18 -4.98 -14.43
CA GLY A 43 0.71 -5.82 -13.67
C GLY A 43 0.16 -6.09 -12.27
N LEU A 44 0.47 -7.26 -11.73
CA LEU A 44 0.26 -7.58 -10.32
C LEU A 44 1.61 -7.55 -9.60
N LEU A 45 1.73 -6.73 -8.57
CA LEU A 45 2.87 -6.70 -7.65
C LEU A 45 2.42 -7.19 -6.28
N PHE A 46 2.93 -8.31 -5.82
CA PHE A 46 2.55 -8.79 -4.52
C PHE A 46 3.74 -9.25 -3.67
N GLY A 47 3.56 -9.10 -2.38
CA GLY A 47 4.51 -9.52 -1.35
C GLY A 47 3.80 -9.62 -0.02
N ASN A 48 4.40 -10.27 0.94
CA ASN A 48 3.81 -10.50 2.25
C ASN A 48 3.38 -9.18 2.94
N VAL A 49 2.48 -9.28 3.89
CA VAL A 49 2.05 -8.13 4.70
C VAL A 49 3.27 -7.47 5.35
N GLN A 50 3.40 -6.14 5.23
CA GLN A 50 4.53 -5.36 5.76
C GLN A 50 5.92 -5.80 5.26
N SER A 51 6.00 -6.41 4.08
CA SER A 51 7.26 -6.89 3.48
C SER A 51 8.06 -5.81 2.74
N GLY A 52 7.63 -4.56 2.78
CA GLY A 52 8.31 -3.46 2.11
C GLY A 52 7.74 -3.10 0.73
N LYS A 53 6.47 -3.40 0.43
CA LYS A 53 5.81 -3.07 -0.85
C LYS A 53 6.03 -1.63 -1.30
N THR A 54 5.90 -0.66 -0.39
CA THR A 54 6.14 0.75 -0.70
C THR A 54 7.56 0.99 -1.23
N ALA A 55 8.58 0.35 -0.62
CA ALA A 55 9.95 0.49 -1.10
C ALA A 55 10.14 -0.08 -2.51
N GLN A 56 9.47 -1.18 -2.83
CA GLN A 56 9.50 -1.77 -4.17
C GLN A 56 8.83 -0.86 -5.21
N MET A 57 7.69 -0.27 -4.87
CA MET A 57 7.02 0.72 -5.74
C MET A 57 7.91 1.93 -6.02
N LEU A 58 8.52 2.52 -4.99
CA LEU A 58 9.40 3.68 -5.14
C LEU A 58 10.66 3.35 -5.95
N GLY A 59 11.23 2.16 -5.77
CA GLY A 59 12.34 1.66 -6.59
C GLY A 59 11.97 1.49 -8.06
N ALA A 60 10.78 0.96 -8.34
CA ALA A 60 10.26 0.86 -9.70
C ALA A 60 10.06 2.26 -10.32
N ILE A 61 9.43 3.19 -9.60
CA ILE A 61 9.24 4.59 -10.04
C ILE A 61 10.60 5.22 -10.39
N ALA A 62 11.59 5.08 -9.51
CA ALA A 62 12.92 5.64 -9.75
C ALA A 62 13.59 5.04 -11.00
N ARG A 63 13.49 3.73 -11.21
CA ARG A 63 14.01 3.05 -12.41
C ARG A 63 13.31 3.51 -13.69
N PHE A 64 12.00 3.69 -13.67
CA PHE A 64 11.28 4.16 -14.85
C PHE A 64 11.53 5.64 -15.14
N ALA A 65 11.78 6.44 -14.11
CA ALA A 65 12.21 7.83 -14.29
C ALA A 65 13.57 7.92 -15.00
N ASP A 66 14.50 6.98 -14.72
CA ASP A 66 15.80 6.90 -15.41
C ASP A 66 15.67 6.68 -16.93
N VAL A 67 14.60 6.07 -17.39
CA VAL A 67 14.32 5.86 -18.82
C VAL A 67 13.32 6.86 -19.41
N GLY A 68 13.03 7.92 -18.67
CA GLY A 68 12.29 9.08 -19.19
C GLY A 68 10.80 9.13 -18.86
N TYR A 69 10.25 8.21 -18.06
CA TYR A 69 8.89 8.35 -17.56
C TYR A 69 8.77 9.58 -16.65
N LYS A 70 7.67 10.32 -16.77
CA LYS A 70 7.50 11.61 -16.10
C LYS A 70 6.32 11.67 -15.14
N ILE A 71 5.32 10.80 -15.32
CA ILE A 71 4.08 10.86 -14.53
C ILE A 71 3.84 9.52 -13.85
N PHE A 72 3.73 9.59 -12.52
CA PHE A 72 3.46 8.45 -11.66
C PHE A 72 2.31 8.77 -10.72
N LEU A 73 1.35 7.87 -10.57
CA LEU A 73 0.30 7.96 -9.56
C LEU A 73 0.51 6.87 -8.51
N LEU A 74 0.45 7.24 -7.25
CA LEU A 74 0.33 6.33 -6.11
C LEU A 74 -1.08 6.46 -5.55
N LEU A 75 -1.87 5.42 -5.69
CA LEU A 75 -3.22 5.36 -5.15
C LEU A 75 -3.18 4.65 -3.80
N THR A 76 -3.76 5.27 -2.79
CA THR A 76 -3.92 4.69 -1.44
C THR A 76 -5.39 4.44 -1.15
N SER A 77 -5.70 3.68 -0.11
CA SER A 77 -7.07 3.57 0.39
C SER A 77 -7.66 4.96 0.75
N ASP A 78 -8.98 5.05 0.93
CA ASP A 78 -9.65 6.30 1.32
C ASP A 78 -9.46 6.62 2.81
N ASN A 79 -8.21 6.50 3.28
CA ASN A 79 -7.78 6.82 4.63
C ASN A 79 -6.78 7.98 4.60
N VAL A 80 -7.09 9.04 5.38
CA VAL A 80 -6.29 10.28 5.40
C VAL A 80 -4.89 10.03 5.96
N ASP A 81 -4.77 9.23 7.00
CA ASP A 81 -3.50 8.98 7.68
C ASP A 81 -2.57 8.12 6.81
N LEU A 82 -3.11 7.08 6.15
CA LEU A 82 -2.36 6.25 5.21
C LEU A 82 -1.89 7.07 4.00
N GLN A 83 -2.74 7.90 3.44
CA GLN A 83 -2.35 8.78 2.34
C GLN A 83 -1.23 9.74 2.77
N ARG A 84 -1.39 10.38 3.93
CA ARG A 84 -0.37 11.28 4.48
C ARG A 84 0.95 10.56 4.74
N GLN A 85 0.90 9.37 5.32
CA GLN A 85 2.09 8.55 5.58
C GLN A 85 2.81 8.18 4.27
N THR A 86 2.07 7.73 3.26
CA THR A 86 2.61 7.40 1.94
C THR A 86 3.21 8.63 1.27
N TYR A 87 2.52 9.77 1.32
CA TYR A 87 3.01 11.03 0.77
C TYR A 87 4.34 11.46 1.42
N LEU A 88 4.41 11.51 2.75
CA LEU A 88 5.62 11.93 3.47
C LEU A 88 6.78 10.96 3.22
N ARG A 89 6.52 9.66 3.20
CA ARG A 89 7.53 8.64 2.87
C ARG A 89 8.05 8.82 1.45
N THR A 90 7.17 9.01 0.48
CA THR A 90 7.56 9.26 -0.92
C THR A 90 8.40 10.52 -1.03
N GLN A 91 7.99 11.61 -0.39
CA GLN A 91 8.70 12.89 -0.40
C GLN A 91 10.10 12.78 0.20
N SER A 92 10.26 12.09 1.32
CA SER A 92 11.56 11.90 1.97
C SER A 92 12.48 10.93 1.20
N SER A 93 11.92 10.02 0.42
CA SER A 93 12.66 9.00 -0.32
C SER A 93 13.07 9.45 -1.73
N LEU A 94 12.22 10.20 -2.43
CA LEU A 94 12.41 10.63 -3.82
C LEU A 94 12.70 12.14 -3.92
N LEU A 95 13.85 12.60 -3.38
CA LEU A 95 14.19 14.02 -3.28
C LEU A 95 14.36 14.71 -4.64
N ASP A 96 14.70 13.97 -5.69
CA ASP A 96 14.91 14.50 -7.04
C ASP A 96 13.61 14.58 -7.86
N PHE A 97 12.50 14.15 -7.26
CA PHE A 97 11.18 14.15 -7.86
C PHE A 97 10.34 15.36 -7.39
N ASN A 98 9.33 15.67 -8.16
CA ASN A 98 8.24 16.50 -7.70
C ASN A 98 7.18 15.59 -7.08
N VAL A 99 7.10 15.59 -5.75
CA VAL A 99 6.13 14.74 -5.03
C VAL A 99 4.97 15.62 -4.60
N LEU A 100 3.77 15.27 -5.04
CA LEU A 100 2.53 16.04 -4.88
C LEU A 100 1.49 15.22 -4.13
N SER A 101 0.69 15.90 -3.32
CA SER A 101 -0.52 15.38 -2.70
C SER A 101 -1.77 15.72 -3.53
N GLU A 102 -2.91 15.21 -3.11
CA GLU A 102 -4.22 15.52 -3.72
C GLU A 102 -4.59 17.01 -3.72
N LYS A 103 -3.88 17.84 -2.92
CA LYS A 103 -4.12 19.29 -2.77
C LYS A 103 -3.20 20.16 -3.61
N ASP A 104 -2.19 19.57 -4.22
CA ASP A 104 -1.12 20.30 -4.92
C ASP A 104 -1.38 20.50 -6.41
N ASP A 105 -2.64 20.58 -6.82
CA ASP A 105 -3.05 20.79 -8.21
C ASP A 105 -2.49 22.06 -8.84
N ILE A 106 -2.51 23.17 -8.10
CA ILE A 106 -1.94 24.45 -8.58
C ILE A 106 -0.44 24.29 -8.81
N LYS A 107 0.27 23.66 -7.88
CA LYS A 107 1.70 23.41 -8.01
C LYS A 107 2.01 22.52 -9.21
N PHE A 108 1.20 21.48 -9.45
CA PHE A 108 1.31 20.64 -10.65
C PHE A 108 1.19 21.44 -11.94
N LEU A 109 0.19 22.33 -12.03
CA LEU A 109 -0.03 23.17 -13.20
C LEU A 109 1.10 24.17 -13.44
N GLN A 110 1.71 24.70 -12.37
CA GLN A 110 2.81 25.66 -12.44
C GLN A 110 4.15 25.02 -12.80
N GLU A 111 4.45 23.87 -12.19
CA GLU A 111 5.74 23.19 -12.35
C GLU A 111 5.77 22.28 -13.59
N GLY A 112 4.60 21.76 -13.99
CA GLY A 112 4.50 20.80 -15.09
C GLY A 112 5.37 19.56 -14.85
N LEU A 113 5.94 19.03 -15.93
CA LEU A 113 6.80 17.84 -15.90
C LEU A 113 8.30 18.17 -16.05
N ARG A 114 8.75 19.27 -15.44
CA ARG A 114 10.19 19.63 -15.43
C ARG A 114 11.04 18.56 -14.75
N LYS A 115 10.48 17.92 -13.73
CA LYS A 115 11.02 16.74 -13.04
C LYS A 115 10.04 15.58 -13.16
N PRO A 116 10.49 14.32 -12.97
CA PRO A 116 9.56 13.23 -12.76
C PRO A 116 8.63 13.56 -11.58
N THR A 117 7.35 13.37 -11.76
CA THR A 117 6.32 13.79 -10.81
C THR A 117 5.56 12.57 -10.29
N VAL A 118 5.49 12.44 -8.97
CA VAL A 118 4.69 11.43 -8.28
C VAL A 118 3.52 12.12 -7.59
N ILE A 119 2.30 11.71 -7.90
CA ILE A 119 1.08 12.25 -7.31
C ILE A 119 0.45 11.18 -6.43
N VAL A 120 0.33 11.46 -5.13
CA VAL A 120 -0.21 10.53 -4.12
C VAL A 120 -1.67 10.87 -3.85
N LEU A 121 -2.58 10.01 -4.28
CA LEU A 121 -4.02 10.22 -4.24
C LEU A 121 -4.73 9.15 -3.42
N LYS A 122 -5.78 9.54 -2.70
CA LYS A 122 -6.73 8.58 -2.13
C LYS A 122 -7.68 8.05 -3.21
N LYS A 123 -8.09 6.79 -3.10
CA LYS A 123 -9.16 6.18 -3.91
C LYS A 123 -10.53 6.73 -3.49
N ASN A 124 -10.72 8.02 -3.70
CA ASN A 124 -11.94 8.76 -3.41
C ASN A 124 -12.51 9.35 -4.71
N GLY A 125 -13.81 9.16 -4.95
CA GLY A 125 -14.44 9.54 -6.21
C GLY A 125 -14.33 11.03 -6.56
N ARG A 126 -14.34 11.93 -5.56
CA ARG A 126 -14.19 13.38 -5.79
C ARG A 126 -12.75 13.74 -6.15
N ILE A 127 -11.78 13.15 -5.45
CA ILE A 127 -10.35 13.38 -5.68
C ILE A 127 -9.95 12.86 -7.05
N LEU A 128 -10.34 11.64 -7.38
CA LEU A 128 -10.06 11.03 -8.68
C LEU A 128 -10.72 11.80 -9.82
N LYS A 129 -11.96 12.28 -9.64
CA LYS A 129 -12.63 13.15 -10.62
C LYS A 129 -11.84 14.44 -10.87
N LYS A 130 -11.42 15.13 -9.80
CA LYS A 130 -10.62 16.36 -9.89
C LYS A 130 -9.33 16.14 -10.68
N TRP A 131 -8.56 15.11 -10.30
CA TRP A 131 -7.29 14.82 -10.96
C TRP A 131 -7.43 14.30 -12.37
N ARG A 132 -8.51 13.56 -12.68
CA ARG A 132 -8.87 13.21 -14.06
C ARG A 132 -9.02 14.46 -14.91
N GLU A 133 -9.78 15.44 -14.44
CA GLU A 133 -10.03 16.69 -15.19
C GLU A 133 -8.73 17.48 -15.41
N ILE A 134 -7.87 17.54 -14.41
CA ILE A 134 -6.55 18.19 -14.50
C ILE A 134 -5.68 17.48 -15.55
N LEU A 135 -5.51 16.18 -15.43
CA LEU A 135 -4.64 15.40 -16.32
C LEU A 135 -5.13 15.46 -17.78
N LEU A 136 -6.45 15.39 -18.02
CA LEU A 136 -7.03 15.51 -19.35
C LEU A 136 -6.84 16.90 -19.97
N SER A 137 -6.87 17.96 -19.15
CA SER A 137 -6.75 19.35 -19.64
C SER A 137 -5.32 19.80 -19.89
N CYS A 138 -4.33 19.15 -19.26
CA CYS A 138 -2.93 19.56 -19.34
C CYS A 138 -2.27 19.17 -20.67
N GLN A 139 -1.83 20.15 -21.44
CA GLN A 139 -1.11 19.89 -22.71
C GLN A 139 0.20 19.13 -22.49
N PHE A 140 0.92 19.40 -21.40
CA PHE A 140 2.18 18.71 -21.10
C PHE A 140 2.01 17.25 -20.69
N CYS A 141 0.79 16.80 -20.39
CA CYS A 141 0.47 15.38 -20.17
C CYS A 141 0.24 14.61 -21.47
N LYS A 142 -0.11 15.29 -22.54
CA LYS A 142 -0.37 14.63 -23.84
C LYS A 142 0.91 13.99 -24.37
N GLY A 143 0.78 12.75 -24.83
CA GLY A 143 1.91 11.97 -25.34
C GLY A 143 2.85 11.39 -24.26
N GLN A 144 2.58 11.65 -22.98
CA GLN A 144 3.31 11.01 -21.89
C GLN A 144 2.77 9.61 -21.60
N PHE A 145 3.64 8.76 -21.08
CA PHE A 145 3.26 7.46 -20.51
C PHE A 145 2.93 7.62 -19.05
N LEU A 146 1.83 7.03 -18.60
CA LEU A 146 1.37 7.07 -17.22
C LEU A 146 1.67 5.74 -16.55
N MET A 147 2.21 5.78 -15.36
CA MET A 147 2.38 4.62 -14.51
C MET A 147 1.60 4.80 -13.21
N ILE A 148 0.75 3.83 -12.89
CA ILE A 148 -0.12 3.87 -11.72
C ILE A 148 0.21 2.68 -10.82
N PHE A 149 0.45 2.93 -9.55
CA PHE A 149 0.52 1.93 -8.49
C PHE A 149 -0.69 2.08 -7.59
N ASP A 150 -1.53 1.08 -7.55
CA ASP A 150 -2.71 1.00 -6.69
C ASP A 150 -2.38 0.15 -5.46
N ASP A 151 -2.02 0.81 -4.37
CA ASP A 151 -1.74 0.15 -3.10
C ASP A 151 -3.05 -0.31 -2.46
N GLU A 152 -3.06 -1.55 -1.96
CA GLU A 152 -4.27 -2.24 -1.52
C GLU A 152 -5.34 -2.34 -2.65
N GLY A 153 -4.92 -2.72 -3.86
CA GLY A 153 -5.78 -2.87 -5.03
C GLY A 153 -6.97 -3.81 -4.81
N ASP A 154 -6.83 -4.76 -3.90
CA ASP A 154 -7.86 -5.70 -3.48
C ASP A 154 -9.01 -5.04 -2.64
N ASN A 155 -8.78 -3.86 -2.06
CA ASN A 155 -9.77 -3.25 -1.15
C ASN A 155 -10.82 -2.34 -1.82
N ALA A 156 -10.58 -1.78 -2.98
CA ALA A 156 -11.51 -0.83 -3.60
C ALA A 156 -11.76 -1.06 -5.08
N SER A 157 -10.90 -1.79 -5.76
CA SER A 157 -11.06 -2.18 -7.17
C SER A 157 -11.99 -3.38 -7.31
N LEU A 158 -12.22 -4.10 -6.22
CA LEU A 158 -13.05 -5.30 -6.20
C LEU A 158 -14.53 -4.93 -6.18
N ASN A 159 -15.20 -5.29 -7.24
CA ASN A 159 -16.64 -5.16 -7.42
C ASN A 159 -17.40 -6.15 -6.51
N THR A 160 -17.39 -5.90 -5.20
CA THR A 160 -18.31 -6.61 -4.33
C THR A 160 -19.72 -6.13 -4.61
N LEU A 161 -20.63 -7.06 -4.85
CA LEU A 161 -22.03 -6.84 -5.25
C LEU A 161 -22.81 -5.86 -4.34
N VAL A 162 -22.33 -5.60 -3.13
CA VAL A 162 -22.96 -4.75 -2.11
C VAL A 162 -22.67 -3.25 -2.33
N ASN A 163 -21.61 -2.87 -3.06
CA ASN A 163 -21.21 -1.46 -3.26
C ASN A 163 -21.12 -1.04 -4.74
N LYS A 164 -21.91 -1.65 -5.62
CA LYS A 164 -21.85 -1.43 -7.09
C LYS A 164 -21.78 0.04 -7.53
N ASN A 165 -22.56 0.94 -6.90
CA ASN A 165 -22.62 2.34 -7.34
C ASN A 165 -21.38 3.16 -6.96
N ARG A 166 -20.75 2.89 -5.83
CA ARG A 166 -19.58 3.63 -5.35
C ARG A 166 -18.30 3.15 -6.05
N HIS A 167 -18.16 1.84 -6.24
CA HIS A 167 -17.05 1.24 -7.01
C HIS A 167 -17.12 1.63 -8.48
N SER A 168 -18.29 1.64 -9.10
CA SER A 168 -18.43 2.06 -10.50
C SER A 168 -17.95 3.50 -10.75
N THR A 169 -18.12 4.40 -9.78
CA THR A 169 -17.64 5.79 -9.89
C THR A 169 -16.11 5.87 -9.78
N ILE A 170 -15.49 5.12 -8.86
CA ILE A 170 -14.04 5.05 -8.73
C ILE A 170 -13.43 4.45 -10.00
N ASN A 171 -13.94 3.33 -10.47
CA ASN A 171 -13.44 2.66 -11.66
C ASN A 171 -13.57 3.53 -12.91
N LYS A 172 -14.72 4.18 -13.12
CA LYS A 172 -14.91 5.11 -14.25
C LYS A 172 -13.90 6.26 -14.23
N ASN A 173 -13.59 6.81 -13.05
CA ASN A 173 -12.58 7.86 -12.97
C ASN A 173 -11.17 7.32 -13.20
N LEU A 174 -10.84 6.12 -12.73
CA LEU A 174 -9.55 5.48 -12.97
C LEU A 174 -9.36 5.15 -14.45
N ASP A 175 -10.37 4.61 -15.10
CA ASP A 175 -10.31 4.33 -16.55
C ASP A 175 -10.11 5.62 -17.36
N ALA A 176 -10.84 6.69 -17.02
CA ALA A 176 -10.65 7.98 -17.65
C ALA A 176 -9.27 8.61 -17.36
N ILE A 177 -8.67 8.35 -16.19
CA ILE A 177 -7.29 8.75 -15.88
C ILE A 177 -6.31 7.96 -16.76
N LYS A 178 -6.49 6.64 -16.91
CA LYS A 178 -5.66 5.82 -17.81
C LYS A 178 -5.70 6.37 -19.24
N ASP A 179 -6.88 6.78 -19.70
CA ASP A 179 -7.08 7.36 -21.02
C ASP A 179 -6.54 8.79 -21.17
N SER A 180 -6.15 9.46 -20.08
CA SER A 180 -5.57 10.82 -20.12
C SER A 180 -4.16 10.88 -20.70
N ALA A 181 -3.47 9.77 -20.71
CA ALA A 181 -2.13 9.60 -21.27
C ALA A 181 -2.18 8.89 -22.62
N SER A 182 -1.07 8.83 -23.34
CA SER A 182 -0.99 8.07 -24.59
C SER A 182 -1.16 6.57 -24.36
N SER A 183 -0.70 6.08 -23.20
CA SER A 183 -0.93 4.73 -22.71
C SER A 183 -0.51 4.64 -21.23
N CYS A 184 -0.93 3.58 -20.56
CA CYS A 184 -0.78 3.42 -19.12
C CYS A 184 -0.27 2.02 -18.74
N VAL A 185 0.61 1.95 -17.76
CA VAL A 185 0.90 0.72 -17.03
C VAL A 185 0.29 0.84 -15.64
N TYR A 186 -0.62 -0.05 -15.33
CA TYR A 186 -1.34 -0.07 -14.07
C TYR A 186 -0.90 -1.28 -13.23
N PHE A 187 -0.43 -1.02 -12.03
CA PHE A 187 -0.04 -2.06 -11.07
C PHE A 187 -1.05 -2.16 -9.95
N GLU A 188 -1.63 -3.33 -9.79
CA GLU A 188 -2.29 -3.69 -8.54
C GLU A 188 -1.26 -4.21 -7.55
N VAL A 189 -1.19 -3.56 -6.39
CA VAL A 189 -0.23 -3.89 -5.33
C VAL A 189 -1.00 -4.43 -4.14
N THR A 190 -0.70 -5.66 -3.73
CA THR A 190 -1.43 -6.31 -2.64
C THR A 190 -0.56 -7.26 -1.82
N ALA A 191 -1.01 -7.55 -0.60
CA ALA A 191 -0.48 -8.64 0.21
C ALA A 191 -1.33 -9.92 0.10
N THR A 192 -2.55 -9.82 -0.46
CA THR A 192 -3.57 -10.86 -0.52
C THR A 192 -4.03 -11.07 -1.97
N PRO A 193 -3.18 -11.60 -2.87
CA PRO A 193 -3.50 -11.73 -4.28
C PRO A 193 -4.65 -12.70 -4.58
N GLN A 194 -5.03 -13.54 -3.61
CA GLN A 194 -6.07 -14.56 -3.78
C GLN A 194 -7.41 -13.95 -4.16
N SER A 195 -7.79 -12.82 -3.57
CA SER A 195 -9.03 -12.12 -3.86
C SER A 195 -9.09 -11.62 -5.31
N LEU A 196 -7.97 -11.09 -5.81
CA LEU A 196 -7.83 -10.63 -7.19
C LEU A 196 -7.88 -11.80 -8.18
N ILE A 197 -7.18 -12.89 -7.88
CA ILE A 197 -7.15 -14.09 -8.74
C ILE A 197 -8.53 -14.75 -8.83
N LEU A 198 -9.24 -14.88 -7.70
CA LEU A 198 -10.59 -15.45 -7.68
C LEU A 198 -11.62 -14.59 -8.43
N GLN A 199 -11.46 -13.27 -8.40
CA GLN A 199 -12.36 -12.36 -9.13
C GLN A 199 -12.04 -12.27 -10.62
N SER A 200 -10.86 -12.66 -11.05
CA SER A 200 -10.50 -12.67 -12.46
C SER A 200 -11.42 -13.54 -13.29
N GLU A 201 -11.89 -14.66 -12.73
CA GLU A 201 -12.83 -15.57 -13.40
C GLU A 201 -14.22 -14.93 -13.62
N VAL A 202 -14.63 -14.01 -12.73
CA VAL A 202 -15.96 -13.39 -12.77
C VAL A 202 -15.94 -12.05 -13.51
N SER A 203 -14.86 -11.26 -13.34
CA SER A 203 -14.74 -9.90 -13.88
C SER A 203 -14.01 -9.82 -15.21
N GLY A 204 -13.36 -10.90 -15.65
CA GLY A 204 -12.47 -10.90 -16.82
C GLY A 204 -11.16 -10.11 -16.61
N TRP A 205 -10.87 -9.73 -15.37
CA TRP A 205 -9.61 -9.06 -15.04
C TRP A 205 -8.46 -10.06 -15.00
N HIS A 206 -7.46 -9.85 -15.83
CA HIS A 206 -6.25 -10.66 -15.85
C HIS A 206 -5.03 -9.76 -15.94
N PRO A 207 -4.05 -9.89 -15.04
CA PRO A 207 -2.79 -9.16 -15.19
C PRO A 207 -2.00 -9.71 -16.38
N ASN A 208 -1.40 -8.82 -17.16
CA ASN A 208 -0.50 -9.20 -18.24
C ASN A 208 0.78 -9.86 -17.71
N PHE A 209 1.17 -9.51 -16.48
CA PHE A 209 2.33 -10.07 -15.80
C PHE A 209 2.20 -9.97 -14.28
N VAL A 210 2.96 -10.83 -13.60
CA VAL A 210 2.97 -10.92 -12.14
C VAL A 210 4.40 -10.77 -11.63
N ASN A 211 4.57 -9.93 -10.62
CA ASN A 211 5.81 -9.76 -9.89
C ASN A 211 5.60 -10.14 -8.42
N TYR A 212 6.28 -11.17 -7.97
CA TYR A 212 6.37 -11.53 -6.56
C TYR A 212 7.74 -11.17 -6.01
N PHE A 213 7.78 -10.61 -4.81
CA PHE A 213 9.02 -10.42 -4.09
C PHE A 213 8.97 -11.05 -2.70
N LYS A 214 10.08 -11.66 -2.33
CA LYS A 214 10.24 -12.24 -1.01
C LYS A 214 10.50 -11.17 0.04
N PRO A 215 10.00 -11.34 1.28
CA PRO A 215 10.36 -10.46 2.37
C PRO A 215 11.86 -10.52 2.68
N GLY A 216 12.41 -9.44 3.22
CA GLY A 216 13.82 -9.37 3.62
C GLY A 216 14.18 -10.32 4.76
N LYS A 217 15.48 -10.50 5.00
CA LYS A 217 15.97 -11.29 6.15
C LYS A 217 15.43 -10.71 7.45
N GLY A 218 15.00 -11.59 8.36
CA GLY A 218 14.44 -11.20 9.65
C GLY A 218 12.94 -10.83 9.62
N TYR A 219 12.28 -10.96 8.48
CA TYR A 219 10.83 -10.81 8.39
C TYR A 219 10.12 -11.90 9.19
N LEU A 220 9.25 -11.48 10.10
CA LEU A 220 8.38 -12.35 10.88
C LEU A 220 6.96 -12.23 10.33
N GLY A 221 6.55 -13.20 9.54
CA GLY A 221 5.24 -13.23 8.88
C GLY A 221 4.37 -14.37 9.34
N GLY A 222 3.34 -14.66 8.54
CA GLY A 222 2.37 -15.72 8.84
C GLY A 222 3.00 -17.09 9.11
N ASP A 223 4.04 -17.43 8.38
CA ASP A 223 4.75 -18.70 8.58
C ASP A 223 5.40 -18.80 9.97
N PHE A 224 5.91 -17.68 10.49
CA PHE A 224 6.47 -17.64 11.84
C PHE A 224 5.42 -17.78 12.93
N PHE A 225 4.26 -17.11 12.75
CA PHE A 225 3.24 -17.07 13.78
C PHE A 225 2.25 -18.24 13.70
N TYR A 226 1.94 -18.74 12.50
CA TYR A 226 0.80 -19.65 12.29
C TYR A 226 1.14 -21.00 11.70
N ALA A 227 2.22 -21.17 10.92
CA ALA A 227 2.53 -22.46 10.27
C ALA A 227 3.05 -23.51 11.27
N ASP A 228 3.79 -23.07 12.29
CA ASP A 228 4.22 -23.89 13.43
C ASP A 228 4.00 -23.08 14.71
N PRO A 229 2.78 -23.11 15.27
CA PRO A 229 2.39 -22.24 16.36
C PRO A 229 3.23 -22.56 17.61
N LYS A 230 4.24 -21.75 17.84
CA LYS A 230 5.03 -21.82 19.05
C LYS A 230 4.18 -21.31 20.21
N PRO A 231 4.14 -21.99 21.36
CA PRO A 231 3.28 -21.62 22.48
C PRO A 231 3.45 -20.19 23.00
N PHE A 232 4.63 -19.58 22.77
CA PHE A 232 4.89 -18.20 23.19
C PHE A 232 4.39 -17.13 22.22
N CYS A 233 4.03 -17.51 20.98
CA CYS A 233 3.52 -16.55 19.99
C CYS A 233 2.01 -16.40 20.05
N ILE A 234 1.30 -17.48 20.40
CA ILE A 234 -0.16 -17.52 20.39
C ILE A 234 -0.63 -18.10 21.73
N LYS A 235 -1.48 -17.36 22.41
CA LYS A 235 -2.20 -17.82 23.58
C LYS A 235 -3.68 -17.72 23.32
N TYR A 236 -4.40 -18.80 23.56
CA TYR A 236 -5.84 -18.83 23.45
C TYR A 236 -6.48 -18.35 24.74
N THR A 237 -7.46 -17.49 24.64
CA THR A 237 -8.34 -17.11 25.75
C THR A 237 -9.37 -18.20 25.99
N LYS A 238 -10.08 -18.13 27.14
CA LYS A 238 -11.19 -19.05 27.41
C LYS A 238 -12.32 -18.79 26.42
N GLU A 239 -13.06 -19.84 26.07
CA GLU A 239 -14.08 -19.83 25.03
C GLU A 239 -15.19 -18.76 25.28
N ASN A 240 -15.50 -18.47 26.54
CA ASN A 240 -16.56 -17.56 26.93
C ASN A 240 -16.12 -16.11 27.13
N GLU A 241 -14.83 -15.77 27.04
CA GLU A 241 -14.35 -14.42 27.36
C GLU A 241 -14.92 -13.34 26.46
N LEU A 242 -15.19 -13.65 25.20
CA LEU A 242 -15.79 -12.68 24.27
C LEU A 242 -17.27 -12.46 24.59
N ASP A 243 -17.99 -13.49 24.98
CA ASP A 243 -19.40 -13.42 25.35
C ASP A 243 -19.55 -12.66 26.67
N ASP A 244 -18.64 -12.88 27.63
CA ASP A 244 -18.61 -12.16 28.90
C ASP A 244 -18.36 -10.65 28.72
N VAL A 245 -17.52 -10.24 27.75
CA VAL A 245 -17.32 -8.83 27.39
C VAL A 245 -18.55 -8.20 26.75
N THR A 246 -19.34 -8.97 26.04
CA THR A 246 -20.58 -8.48 25.43
C THR A 246 -21.73 -8.42 26.42
N ALA A 247 -21.63 -9.08 27.58
CA ALA A 247 -22.58 -8.95 28.68
C ALA A 247 -22.58 -7.51 29.23
N GLU A 248 -23.69 -7.11 29.86
CA GLU A 248 -23.94 -5.71 30.28
C GLU A 248 -23.06 -5.21 31.46
N ASP A 249 -22.13 -6.02 31.98
CA ASP A 249 -21.26 -5.62 33.09
C ASP A 249 -20.05 -4.82 32.59
N ASP A 250 -20.12 -3.49 32.71
CA ASP A 250 -19.06 -2.56 32.31
C ASP A 250 -17.77 -2.66 33.16
N ASN A 251 -17.78 -3.44 34.23
CA ASN A 251 -16.61 -3.61 35.13
C ASN A 251 -15.87 -4.94 34.90
N TYR A 252 -16.29 -5.76 33.95
CA TYR A 252 -15.65 -7.04 33.68
C TYR A 252 -14.43 -6.88 32.78
N CYS A 253 -13.27 -7.29 33.29
CA CYS A 253 -12.05 -7.40 32.51
C CYS A 253 -11.72 -8.89 32.29
N PRO A 254 -11.69 -9.40 31.04
CA PRO A 254 -11.40 -10.80 30.75
C PRO A 254 -10.06 -11.25 31.32
N GLU A 255 -9.99 -12.47 31.86
CA GLU A 255 -8.74 -13.03 32.44
C GLU A 255 -7.60 -13.05 31.40
N GLY A 256 -7.88 -13.44 30.17
CA GLY A 256 -6.87 -13.47 29.09
C GLY A 256 -6.33 -12.08 28.77
N LEU A 257 -7.16 -11.03 28.86
CA LEU A 257 -6.70 -9.66 28.73
C LEU A 257 -5.83 -9.23 29.91
N GLN A 258 -6.24 -9.54 31.15
CA GLN A 258 -5.46 -9.25 32.36
C GLN A 258 -4.08 -9.90 32.28
N GLU A 259 -4.02 -11.20 31.95
CA GLU A 259 -2.74 -11.90 31.76
C GLU A 259 -1.88 -11.28 30.65
N SER A 260 -2.49 -10.91 29.52
CA SER A 260 -1.79 -10.29 28.39
C SER A 260 -1.18 -8.93 28.78
N ILE A 261 -1.91 -8.14 29.56
CA ILE A 261 -1.41 -6.86 30.10
C ILE A 261 -0.24 -7.11 31.08
N LEU A 262 -0.34 -8.11 31.94
CA LEU A 262 0.75 -8.46 32.86
C LEU A 262 2.02 -8.88 32.11
N TYR A 263 1.91 -9.73 31.08
CA TYR A 263 3.05 -10.10 30.24
C TYR A 263 3.64 -8.87 29.53
N PHE A 264 2.79 -8.00 29.01
CA PHE A 264 3.25 -6.77 28.37
C PHE A 264 4.01 -5.86 29.35
N LEU A 265 3.51 -5.70 30.58
CA LEU A 265 4.19 -4.89 31.61
C LEU A 265 5.55 -5.47 32.00
N ILE A 266 5.65 -6.80 32.15
CA ILE A 266 6.90 -7.50 32.41
C ILE A 266 7.89 -7.27 31.25
N GLU A 267 7.45 -7.40 30.02
CA GLU A 267 8.29 -7.16 28.84
C GLU A 267 8.73 -5.68 28.75
N CYS A 268 7.84 -4.74 29.04
CA CYS A 268 8.20 -3.33 29.13
C CYS A 268 9.28 -3.05 30.15
N ALA A 269 9.17 -3.65 31.36
CA ALA A 269 10.17 -3.53 32.41
C ALA A 269 11.52 -4.12 31.95
N HIS A 270 11.50 -5.29 31.31
CA HIS A 270 12.71 -5.94 30.79
C HIS A 270 13.40 -5.11 29.71
N LYS A 271 12.63 -4.58 28.76
CA LYS A 271 13.15 -3.70 27.70
C LYS A 271 13.71 -2.40 28.25
N LYS A 272 13.04 -1.81 29.24
CA LYS A 272 13.52 -0.61 29.90
C LYS A 272 14.87 -0.84 30.61
N LEU A 273 15.07 -2.01 31.24
CA LEU A 273 16.37 -2.38 31.83
C LEU A 273 17.48 -2.53 30.78
N LYS A 274 17.12 -2.85 29.52
CA LYS A 274 18.05 -2.92 28.38
C LYS A 274 18.27 -1.58 27.68
N GLY A 275 17.64 -0.50 28.14
CA GLY A 275 17.74 0.82 27.53
C GLY A 275 16.79 1.04 26.34
N GLU A 276 15.87 0.12 26.06
CA GLU A 276 14.84 0.30 25.04
C GLU A 276 13.68 1.14 25.60
N THR A 277 13.16 2.08 24.82
CA THR A 277 12.18 3.07 25.31
C THR A 277 10.77 2.87 24.80
N ASN A 278 10.58 2.10 23.73
CA ASN A 278 9.28 1.99 23.05
C ASN A 278 8.70 0.57 23.21
N CYS A 279 7.54 0.50 23.85
CA CYS A 279 6.70 -0.70 23.90
C CYS A 279 5.29 -0.33 23.48
N ASN A 280 4.68 -1.13 22.61
CA ASN A 280 3.32 -0.94 22.16
C ASN A 280 2.50 -2.20 22.44
N PHE A 281 1.27 -2.01 22.90
CA PHE A 281 0.29 -3.07 23.08
C PHE A 281 -0.99 -2.68 22.35
N MET A 282 -1.52 -3.59 21.55
CA MET A 282 -2.74 -3.34 20.79
C MET A 282 -3.83 -4.29 21.27
N ILE A 283 -4.97 -3.72 21.64
CA ILE A 283 -6.20 -4.47 21.92
C ILE A 283 -7.14 -4.32 20.74
N HIS A 284 -7.47 -5.44 20.10
CA HIS A 284 -8.37 -5.48 18.96
C HIS A 284 -9.44 -6.57 19.16
N PRO A 285 -10.48 -6.31 19.96
CA PRO A 285 -11.45 -7.33 20.38
C PRO A 285 -12.41 -7.72 19.26
N SER A 286 -12.70 -6.82 18.32
CA SER A 286 -13.69 -7.02 17.26
C SER A 286 -13.51 -6.03 16.12
N ILE A 287 -14.14 -6.29 14.97
CA ILE A 287 -14.30 -5.32 13.88
C ILE A 287 -15.40 -4.27 14.18
N LYS A 288 -16.23 -4.48 15.20
CA LYS A 288 -17.32 -3.57 15.57
C LYS A 288 -16.83 -2.52 16.57
N THR A 289 -17.01 -1.25 16.25
CA THR A 289 -16.58 -0.11 17.09
C THR A 289 -17.26 -0.07 18.46
N GLU A 290 -18.48 -0.53 18.56
CA GLU A 290 -19.22 -0.62 19.83
C GLU A 290 -18.52 -1.51 20.86
N ILE A 291 -17.87 -2.59 20.41
CA ILE A 291 -17.10 -3.48 21.29
C ILE A 291 -15.80 -2.83 21.71
N HIS A 292 -15.16 -2.04 20.84
CA HIS A 292 -13.94 -1.31 21.20
C HIS A 292 -14.16 -0.32 22.35
N SER A 293 -15.33 0.34 22.41
CA SER A 293 -15.63 1.30 23.48
C SER A 293 -15.66 0.66 24.89
N LYS A 294 -15.96 -0.64 24.97
CA LYS A 294 -15.93 -1.38 26.26
C LYS A 294 -14.50 -1.64 26.77
N PHE A 295 -13.48 -1.53 25.90
CA PHE A 295 -12.06 -1.68 26.24
C PHE A 295 -11.33 -0.34 26.34
N ALA A 296 -11.98 0.77 25.99
CA ALA A 296 -11.42 2.11 26.14
C ALA A 296 -11.80 2.62 27.54
N ILE A 297 -10.84 2.55 28.49
CA ILE A 297 -10.96 3.12 29.82
C ILE A 297 -10.39 4.54 29.81
#